data_10ea533236a8d912f63dd5fc57dcfa79
#
_entry.id   10ea533236a8d912f63dd5fc57dcfa79
#
_cell.length_a   1.000
_cell.length_b   1.000
_cell.length_c   1.000
_cell.angle_alpha   90.00
_cell.angle_beta   90.00
_cell.angle_gamma   90.00
#
_symmetry.space_group_name_H-M   'P 1'
#
loop_
_entity.id
_entity.type
_entity.pdbx_description
1 polymer ?
#
loop_
_entity_poly.entity_id
_entity_poly.type
_entity_poly.pdbx_seq_one_letter_code
_entity_poly.pdbx_strand_id
1 'polypeptide(L)'
;MIFLVMIIACVLGVIVGLNAPMISYTYSSYLAIAIIAALDSVFGGVASVINKKFDMKIFISGFFGNAILAILLTVLGEKLNIDIYLAAIVVFVGRMFNNLGIIRRYYVEKWTENVKNKSEKNKDKNKEKNEENEENGGYEDERNRD
;
A
#
# COMPACT_ATOMS: atom_id res chain seq x y z
N MET A 1 10.40 0.18 -10.12
CA MET A 1 10.11 -1.18 -10.61
C MET A 1 8.90 -1.81 -9.93
N ILE A 2 8.83 -1.91 -8.60
CA ILE A 2 7.71 -2.56 -7.89
C ILE A 2 6.35 -1.92 -8.21
N PHE A 3 6.26 -0.59 -8.22
CA PHE A 3 5.02 0.12 -8.58
C PHE A 3 4.54 -0.17 -10.01
N LEU A 4 5.47 -0.28 -10.96
CA LEU A 4 5.14 -0.62 -12.34
C LEU A 4 4.56 -2.03 -12.44
N VAL A 5 5.16 -2.99 -11.74
CA VAL A 5 4.67 -4.38 -11.67
C VAL A 5 3.28 -4.44 -11.04
N MET A 6 3.03 -3.67 -9.97
CA MET A 6 1.71 -3.60 -9.33
C MET A 6 0.65 -3.00 -10.26
N ILE A 7 0.98 -1.95 -11.00
CA ILE A 7 0.05 -1.33 -11.97
C ILE A 7 -0.25 -2.32 -13.10
N ILE A 8 0.77 -2.98 -13.66
CA ILE A 8 0.58 -3.99 -14.71
C ILE A 8 -0.29 -5.14 -14.21
N ALA A 9 -0.03 -5.66 -13.02
CA ALA A 9 -0.82 -6.73 -12.41
C ALA A 9 -2.28 -6.30 -12.19
N CYS A 10 -2.51 -5.07 -11.76
CA CYS A 10 -3.86 -4.52 -11.58
C CYS A 10 -4.60 -4.39 -12.92
N VAL A 11 -3.95 -3.86 -13.94
CA VAL A 11 -4.51 -3.73 -15.30
C VAL A 11 -4.85 -5.09 -15.88
N LEU A 12 -3.94 -6.06 -15.77
CA LEU A 12 -4.19 -7.42 -16.22
C LEU A 12 -5.36 -8.06 -15.47
N GLY A 13 -5.45 -7.88 -14.16
CA GLY A 13 -6.56 -8.37 -13.35
C GLY A 13 -7.91 -7.78 -13.77
N VAL A 14 -7.96 -6.49 -14.09
CA VAL A 14 -9.17 -5.82 -14.61
C VAL A 14 -9.54 -6.38 -15.98
N ILE A 15 -8.59 -6.53 -16.89
CA ILE A 15 -8.82 -7.08 -18.24
C ILE A 15 -9.38 -8.50 -18.13
N VAL A 16 -8.78 -9.37 -17.32
CA VAL A 16 -9.25 -10.73 -17.10
C VAL A 16 -10.65 -10.71 -16.48
N GLY A 17 -10.90 -9.86 -15.48
CA GLY A 17 -12.20 -9.76 -14.81
C GLY A 17 -13.33 -9.32 -15.74
N LEU A 18 -13.06 -8.34 -16.62
CA LEU A 18 -14.05 -7.86 -17.59
C LEU A 18 -14.36 -8.87 -18.70
N ASN A 19 -13.43 -9.77 -19.04
CA ASN A 19 -13.61 -10.81 -20.04
C ASN A 19 -14.00 -12.16 -19.44
N ALA A 20 -14.09 -12.29 -18.13
CA ALA A 20 -14.48 -13.52 -17.47
C ALA A 20 -15.97 -13.83 -17.73
N PRO A 21 -16.32 -15.09 -18.04
CA PRO A 21 -17.71 -15.49 -18.18
C PRO A 21 -18.47 -15.33 -16.87
N MET A 22 -19.80 -15.13 -16.93
CA MET A 22 -20.63 -15.07 -15.73
C MET A 22 -20.49 -16.35 -14.93
N ILE A 23 -20.04 -16.21 -13.68
CA ILE A 23 -19.85 -17.34 -12.77
C ILE A 23 -21.20 -17.75 -12.21
N SER A 24 -21.48 -19.04 -12.22
CA SER A 24 -22.70 -19.59 -11.62
C SER A 24 -22.79 -19.18 -10.14
N TYR A 25 -23.98 -18.83 -9.70
CA TYR A 25 -24.27 -18.44 -8.32
C TYR A 25 -23.71 -19.43 -7.29
N THR A 26 -23.73 -20.72 -7.62
CA THR A 26 -23.20 -21.79 -6.75
C THR A 26 -21.71 -21.63 -6.41
N TYR A 27 -20.91 -21.10 -7.35
CA TYR A 27 -19.45 -20.94 -7.14
C TYR A 27 -19.05 -19.52 -6.76
N SER A 28 -19.97 -18.57 -6.82
CA SER A 28 -19.66 -17.15 -6.58
C SER A 28 -19.17 -16.88 -5.16
N SER A 29 -19.75 -17.54 -4.15
CA SER A 29 -19.34 -17.40 -2.75
C SER A 29 -17.92 -17.92 -2.50
N TYR A 30 -17.54 -19.05 -3.11
CA TYR A 30 -16.19 -19.60 -3.01
C TYR A 30 -15.16 -18.68 -3.66
N LEU A 31 -15.49 -18.15 -4.84
CA LEU A 31 -14.59 -17.23 -5.53
C LEU A 31 -14.46 -15.91 -4.77
N ALA A 32 -15.55 -15.36 -4.29
CA ALA A 32 -15.54 -14.11 -3.53
C ALA A 32 -14.66 -14.21 -2.29
N ILE A 33 -14.81 -15.26 -1.48
CA ILE A 33 -14.00 -15.43 -0.27
C ILE A 33 -12.53 -15.72 -0.61
N ALA A 34 -12.25 -16.46 -1.68
CA ALA A 34 -10.89 -16.73 -2.12
C ALA A 34 -10.18 -15.42 -2.55
N ILE A 35 -10.87 -14.56 -3.29
CA ILE A 35 -10.35 -13.23 -3.69
C ILE A 35 -10.08 -12.36 -2.45
N ILE A 36 -11.01 -12.30 -1.50
CA ILE A 36 -10.85 -11.51 -0.28
C ILE A 36 -9.68 -12.04 0.57
N ALA A 37 -9.55 -13.37 0.71
CA ALA A 37 -8.42 -13.97 1.41
C ALA A 37 -7.07 -13.70 0.73
N ALA A 38 -7.04 -13.70 -0.61
CA ALA A 38 -5.87 -13.34 -1.38
C ALA A 38 -5.50 -11.86 -1.17
N LEU A 39 -6.48 -10.95 -1.24
CA LEU A 39 -6.27 -9.53 -0.98
C LEU A 39 -5.77 -9.27 0.45
N ASP A 40 -6.37 -9.91 1.46
CA ASP A 40 -5.89 -9.80 2.85
C ASP A 40 -4.40 -10.17 2.96
N SER A 41 -3.99 -11.25 2.31
CA SER A 41 -2.60 -11.68 2.30
C SER A 41 -1.68 -10.68 1.62
N VAL A 42 -2.09 -10.09 0.49
CA VAL A 42 -1.33 -9.04 -0.21
C VAL A 42 -1.17 -7.81 0.67
N PHE A 43 -2.24 -7.30 1.27
CA PHE A 43 -2.18 -6.15 2.18
C PHE A 43 -1.31 -6.44 3.40
N GLY A 44 -1.40 -7.64 3.98
CA GLY A 44 -0.55 -8.09 5.07
C GLY A 44 0.92 -8.17 4.68
N GLY A 45 1.21 -8.67 3.48
CA GLY A 45 2.56 -8.70 2.91
C GLY A 45 3.16 -7.31 2.75
N VAL A 46 2.41 -6.36 2.17
CA VAL A 46 2.84 -4.96 2.01
C VAL A 46 3.11 -4.31 3.37
N ALA A 47 2.21 -4.46 4.34
CA ALA A 47 2.40 -3.94 5.69
C ALA A 47 3.64 -4.53 6.36
N SER A 48 3.93 -5.81 6.13
CA SER A 48 5.10 -6.52 6.64
C SER A 48 6.40 -5.99 6.03
N VAL A 49 6.41 -5.69 4.73
CA VAL A 49 7.55 -5.04 4.04
C VAL A 49 7.82 -3.66 4.63
N ILE A 50 6.79 -2.86 4.85
CA ILE A 50 6.89 -1.52 5.45
C ILE A 50 7.51 -1.61 6.85
N ASN A 51 7.07 -2.58 7.65
CA ASN A 51 7.58 -2.82 9.00
C ASN A 51 8.98 -3.50 9.03
N LYS A 52 9.58 -3.77 7.85
CA LYS A 52 10.88 -4.46 7.71
C LYS A 52 10.90 -5.87 8.35
N LYS A 53 9.75 -6.54 8.38
CA LYS A 53 9.55 -7.88 8.96
C LYS A 53 9.02 -8.88 7.92
N PHE A 54 9.20 -8.59 6.64
CA PHE A 54 8.72 -9.47 5.58
C PHE A 54 9.55 -10.75 5.50
N ASP A 55 8.87 -11.88 5.57
CA ASP A 55 9.44 -13.20 5.33
C ASP A 55 8.59 -13.92 4.28
N MET A 56 9.21 -14.36 3.19
CA MET A 56 8.54 -15.01 2.08
C MET A 56 7.87 -16.33 2.49
N LYS A 57 8.48 -17.09 3.40
CA LYS A 57 7.93 -18.38 3.85
C LYS A 57 6.66 -18.16 4.68
N ILE A 58 6.70 -17.15 5.57
CA ILE A 58 5.54 -16.76 6.37
C ILE A 58 4.42 -16.23 5.45
N PHE A 59 4.77 -15.41 4.47
CA PHE A 59 3.81 -14.86 3.50
C PHE A 59 3.10 -15.96 2.71
N ILE A 60 3.86 -16.88 2.10
CA ILE A 60 3.30 -17.99 1.30
C ILE A 60 2.46 -18.91 2.17
N SER A 61 2.98 -19.30 3.34
CA SER A 61 2.23 -20.14 4.29
C SER A 61 0.91 -19.48 4.72
N GLY A 62 0.95 -18.19 5.05
CA GLY A 62 -0.25 -17.41 5.42
C GLY A 62 -1.25 -17.29 4.26
N PHE A 63 -0.77 -17.03 3.04
CA PHE A 63 -1.60 -16.93 1.85
C PHE A 63 -2.40 -18.22 1.61
N PHE A 64 -1.71 -19.34 1.52
CA PHE A 64 -2.37 -20.63 1.30
C PHE A 64 -3.19 -21.09 2.51
N GLY A 65 -2.69 -20.87 3.72
CA GLY A 65 -3.43 -21.20 4.95
C GLY A 65 -4.75 -20.44 5.06
N ASN A 66 -4.75 -19.14 4.78
CA ASN A 66 -5.98 -18.34 4.77
C ASN A 66 -6.96 -18.77 3.67
N ALA A 67 -6.46 -19.07 2.47
CA ALA A 67 -7.29 -19.53 1.37
C ALA A 67 -7.96 -20.89 1.67
N ILE A 68 -7.19 -21.85 2.19
CA ILE A 68 -7.71 -23.18 2.57
C ILE A 68 -8.75 -23.04 3.69
N LEU A 69 -8.43 -22.27 4.73
CA LEU A 69 -9.36 -22.05 5.85
C LEU A 69 -10.65 -21.38 5.37
N ALA A 70 -10.57 -20.40 4.46
CA ALA A 70 -11.72 -19.73 3.89
C ALA A 70 -12.63 -20.71 3.14
N ILE A 71 -12.06 -21.58 2.30
CA ILE A 71 -12.80 -22.62 1.56
C ILE A 71 -13.44 -23.60 2.54
N LEU A 72 -12.72 -24.09 3.54
CA LEU A 72 -13.26 -25.03 4.54
C LEU A 72 -14.43 -24.42 5.31
N LEU A 73 -14.34 -23.15 5.71
CA LEU A 73 -15.43 -22.45 6.39
C LEU A 73 -16.64 -22.28 5.48
N THR A 74 -16.45 -22.04 4.20
CA THR A 74 -17.55 -21.95 3.22
C THR A 74 -18.25 -23.30 3.06
N VAL A 75 -17.49 -24.39 2.89
CA VAL A 75 -18.04 -25.76 2.81
C VAL A 75 -18.80 -26.11 4.09
N LEU A 76 -18.24 -25.79 5.25
CA LEU A 76 -18.90 -26.05 6.53
C LEU A 76 -20.20 -25.25 6.65
N GLY A 77 -20.19 -23.98 6.24
CA GLY A 77 -21.38 -23.13 6.23
C GLY A 77 -22.49 -23.73 5.36
N GLU A 78 -22.17 -24.15 4.14
CA GLU A 78 -23.14 -24.81 3.25
C GLU A 78 -23.71 -26.10 3.87
N LYS A 79 -22.89 -26.93 4.51
CA LYS A 79 -23.34 -28.16 5.18
C LYS A 79 -24.28 -27.88 6.36
N LEU A 80 -24.06 -26.77 7.06
CA LEU A 80 -24.88 -26.36 8.20
C LEU A 80 -26.04 -25.43 7.83
N ASN A 81 -26.15 -25.06 6.56
CA ASN A 81 -27.10 -24.09 6.03
C ASN A 81 -27.00 -22.73 6.79
N ILE A 82 -25.76 -22.29 7.03
CA ILE A 82 -25.44 -21.05 7.74
C ILE A 82 -24.38 -20.30 6.91
N ASP A 83 -24.54 -19.00 6.77
CA ASP A 83 -23.61 -18.13 6.01
C ASP A 83 -22.31 -17.84 6.80
N ILE A 84 -21.58 -18.91 7.18
CA ILE A 84 -20.30 -18.79 7.91
C ILE A 84 -19.25 -18.01 7.11
N TYR A 85 -19.31 -18.07 5.77
CA TYR A 85 -18.38 -17.35 4.92
C TYR A 85 -18.45 -15.83 5.13
N LEU A 86 -19.62 -15.28 5.50
CA LEU A 86 -19.74 -13.85 5.82
C LEU A 86 -18.92 -13.46 7.04
N ALA A 87 -18.87 -14.31 8.07
CA ALA A 87 -18.01 -14.07 9.23
C ALA A 87 -16.52 -14.03 8.84
N ALA A 88 -16.09 -14.93 7.97
CA ALA A 88 -14.72 -14.95 7.47
C ALA A 88 -14.41 -13.68 6.63
N ILE A 89 -15.35 -13.23 5.79
CA ILE A 89 -15.22 -11.96 5.05
C ILE A 89 -15.01 -10.79 6.00
N VAL A 90 -15.82 -10.68 7.05
CA VAL A 90 -15.70 -9.57 8.04
C VAL A 90 -14.32 -9.58 8.69
N VAL A 91 -13.78 -10.75 9.05
CA VAL A 91 -12.43 -10.88 9.63
C VAL A 91 -11.35 -10.44 8.64
N PHE A 92 -11.39 -10.93 7.40
CA PHE A 92 -10.40 -10.56 6.37
C PHE A 92 -10.47 -9.07 6.04
N VAL A 93 -11.66 -8.52 5.84
CA VAL A 93 -11.84 -7.09 5.55
C VAL A 93 -11.36 -6.22 6.71
N GLY A 94 -11.64 -6.61 7.96
CA GLY A 94 -11.12 -5.91 9.15
C GLY A 94 -9.59 -5.89 9.19
N ARG A 95 -8.93 -7.01 8.87
CA ARG A 95 -7.47 -7.10 8.76
C ARG A 95 -6.93 -6.25 7.61
N MET A 96 -7.60 -6.23 6.46
CA MET A 96 -7.23 -5.38 5.32
C MET A 96 -7.28 -3.90 5.70
N PHE A 97 -8.31 -3.43 6.39
CA PHE A 97 -8.39 -2.06 6.87
C PHE A 97 -7.27 -1.71 7.85
N ASN A 98 -6.93 -2.63 8.77
CA ASN A 98 -5.81 -2.43 9.68
C ASN A 98 -4.48 -2.32 8.92
N ASN A 99 -4.21 -3.21 7.98
CA ASN A 99 -3.01 -3.19 7.14
C ASN A 99 -2.96 -1.93 6.27
N LEU A 100 -4.09 -1.50 5.71
CA LEU A 100 -4.20 -0.25 4.94
C LEU A 100 -3.89 0.97 5.82
N GLY A 101 -4.28 0.95 7.09
CA GLY A 101 -3.92 1.98 8.08
C GLY A 101 -2.40 2.11 8.24
N ILE A 102 -1.67 0.99 8.33
CA ILE A 102 -0.21 0.96 8.41
C ILE A 102 0.41 1.53 7.12
N ILE A 103 -0.07 1.07 5.98
CA ILE A 103 0.41 1.51 4.66
C ILE A 103 0.21 3.03 4.49
N ARG A 104 -1.00 3.52 4.79
CA ARG A 104 -1.32 4.95 4.69
C ARG A 104 -0.43 5.80 5.59
N ARG A 105 -0.25 5.40 6.87
CA ARG A 105 0.61 6.13 7.81
C ARG A 105 2.03 6.25 7.26
N TYR A 106 2.62 5.17 6.80
CA TYR A 106 3.97 5.17 6.24
C TYR A 106 4.12 6.15 5.06
N TYR A 107 3.18 6.16 4.12
CA TYR A 107 3.24 7.05 2.97
C TYR A 107 3.04 8.52 3.35
N VAL A 108 2.14 8.80 4.29
CA VAL A 108 1.91 10.17 4.79
C VAL A 108 3.14 10.69 5.53
N GLU A 109 3.75 9.90 6.41
CA GLU A 109 4.96 10.27 7.13
C GLU A 109 6.11 10.56 6.15
N LYS A 110 6.34 9.67 5.20
CA LYS A 110 7.38 9.83 4.18
C LYS A 110 7.15 11.05 3.29
N TRP A 111 5.91 11.32 2.93
CA TRP A 111 5.58 12.53 2.15
C TRP A 111 5.85 13.80 2.95
N THR A 112 5.45 13.85 4.21
CA THR A 112 5.67 14.98 5.11
C THR A 112 7.17 15.25 5.32
N GLU A 113 7.96 14.20 5.52
CA GLU A 113 9.42 14.30 5.66
C GLU A 113 10.08 14.87 4.39
N ASN A 114 9.66 14.39 3.22
CA ASN A 114 10.17 14.89 1.94
C ASN A 114 9.84 16.38 1.73
N VAL A 115 8.63 16.81 2.10
CA VAL A 115 8.22 18.23 2.01
C VAL A 115 9.05 19.09 2.95
N LYS A 116 9.27 18.62 4.19
CA LYS A 116 10.09 19.34 5.19
C LYS A 116 11.54 19.51 4.71
N ASN A 117 12.16 18.41 4.26
CA ASN A 117 13.54 18.43 3.75
C ASN A 117 13.70 19.36 2.53
N LYS A 118 12.69 19.44 1.67
CA LYS A 118 12.69 20.34 0.52
C LYS A 118 12.57 21.81 0.95
N SER A 119 11.76 22.08 1.98
CA SER A 119 11.60 23.42 2.54
C SER A 119 12.89 23.92 3.22
N GLU A 120 13.57 23.06 3.98
CA GLU A 120 14.84 23.37 4.63
C GLU A 120 15.92 23.68 3.59
N LYS A 121 16.10 22.84 2.58
CA LYS A 121 17.05 23.09 1.49
C LYS A 121 16.80 24.40 0.74
N ASN A 122 15.55 24.81 0.58
CA ASN A 122 15.23 26.08 -0.06
C ASN A 122 15.57 27.29 0.85
N LYS A 123 15.41 27.15 2.17
CA LYS A 123 15.79 28.18 3.13
C LYS A 123 17.30 28.38 3.16
N ASP A 124 18.08 27.30 3.15
CA ASP A 124 19.54 27.38 3.15
C ASP A 124 20.07 28.05 1.87
N LYS A 125 19.53 27.65 0.70
CA LYS A 125 19.89 28.31 -0.57
C LYS A 125 19.53 29.81 -0.63
N ASN A 126 18.43 30.19 0.01
CA ASN A 126 18.07 31.62 0.08
C ASN A 126 18.96 32.39 1.02
N LYS A 127 19.45 31.77 2.12
CA LYS A 127 20.44 32.40 3.01
C LYS A 127 21.78 32.61 2.30
N GLU A 128 22.30 31.56 1.65
CA GLU A 128 23.54 31.65 0.88
C GLU A 128 23.49 32.77 -0.18
N LYS A 129 22.37 32.86 -0.93
CA LYS A 129 22.20 33.95 -1.91
C LYS A 129 22.11 35.33 -1.31
N ASN A 130 21.55 35.51 -0.11
CA ASN A 130 21.47 36.78 0.55
C ASN A 130 22.84 37.20 1.09
N GLU A 131 23.61 36.28 1.67
CA GLU A 131 24.98 36.50 2.12
C GLU A 131 25.90 36.90 0.95
N GLU A 132 25.80 36.18 -0.19
CA GLU A 132 26.56 36.52 -1.40
C GLU A 132 26.20 37.92 -1.98
N ASN A 133 24.93 38.31 -1.92
CA ASN A 133 24.47 39.61 -2.37
C ASN A 133 24.92 40.73 -1.43
N GLU A 134 24.95 40.49 -0.12
CA GLU A 134 25.47 41.46 0.86
C GLU A 134 26.99 41.67 0.71
N GLU A 135 27.75 40.61 0.49
CA GLU A 135 29.18 40.67 0.23
C GLU A 135 29.49 41.44 -1.06
N ASN A 136 28.80 41.11 -2.17
CA ASN A 136 29.00 41.82 -3.43
C ASN A 136 28.54 43.28 -3.41
N GLY A 137 27.45 43.59 -2.70
CA GLY A 137 26.99 44.98 -2.53
C GLY A 137 27.95 45.86 -1.72
N GLY A 138 28.67 45.25 -0.77
CA GLY A 138 29.72 45.96 0.01
C GLY A 138 30.89 46.46 -0.83
N TYR A 139 31.31 45.67 -1.82
CA TYR A 139 32.41 46.02 -2.72
C TYR A 139 32.06 47.14 -3.74
N GLU A 140 30.81 47.34 -4.09
CA GLU A 140 30.36 48.40 -4.99
C GLU A 140 30.31 49.77 -4.28
N ASP A 141 29.97 49.80 -3.00
CA ASP A 141 29.88 51.03 -2.23
C ASP A 141 31.28 51.59 -1.87
N GLU A 142 32.27 50.73 -1.68
CA GLU A 142 33.67 51.15 -1.49
C GLU A 142 34.30 51.74 -2.77
N ARG A 143 33.96 51.24 -3.96
CA ARG A 143 34.47 51.74 -5.24
C ARG A 143 33.94 53.11 -5.65
N ASN A 144 32.81 53.54 -5.11
CA ASN A 144 32.18 54.83 -5.45
C ASN A 144 32.56 55.96 -4.49
N ARG A 145 33.47 55.73 -3.52
CA ARG A 145 33.92 56.70 -2.53
C ARG A 145 35.27 57.34 -2.84
N ASP A 146 35.95 56.94 -3.86
CA ASP A 146 37.19 57.50 -4.38
C ASP A 146 36.90 58.39 -5.62
#